data_7eb74eece381e9d80744dff6dd0712e5
#
_entry.id   7eb74eece381e9d80744dff6dd0712e5
#
_cell.length_a   1.000
_cell.length_b   1.000
_cell.length_c   1.000
_cell.angle_alpha   90.00
_cell.angle_beta   90.00
_cell.angle_gamma   90.00
#
_symmetry.space_group_name_H-M   'P 1'
#
loop_
_entity.id
_entity.type
_entity.pdbx_description
1 polymer ?
#
loop_
_entity_poly.entity_id
_entity_poly.type
_entity_poly.pdbx_seq_one_letter_code
_entity_poly.pdbx_strand_id
1 'polypeptide(L)'
;MPSTNGHPDADLHPVATGPAIKLVEAHKEAAPHILYSGWFCPFVQRSWITLEEKQIPYQYNEINPYHKDPEFLKLNPRGLVPTLGCPVSGGQKGEDGVERKPLIESNIISEYLDSLPSERPALYASDLYTRAQQKVWIDFVGTRIIPAFHRLLQHTPEKQYSLEDAKLELRGHLRTWIAEASQEGPYWSGKEMSMVDVTLAPWAVRLWIYDHFKGIKDLVPAEGQGGDDEKIWKRWRQWSKAIEERESVSNTLSDREHYLPIYQRYAEDRAQSELAKATRQGRGVP
;
A
#
# COMPACT_ATOMS: atom_id res chain seq x y z
N MET A 1 11.99 27.37 3.46
CA MET A 1 13.43 27.29 3.18
C MET A 1 13.67 26.09 2.30
N PRO A 2 14.48 26.15 1.22
CA PRO A 2 14.74 24.97 0.40
C PRO A 2 15.44 23.92 1.26
N SER A 3 15.04 22.65 1.10
CA SER A 3 15.56 21.53 1.87
C SER A 3 17.08 21.39 1.62
N THR A 4 17.85 21.31 2.68
CA THR A 4 19.31 21.17 2.62
C THR A 4 19.79 19.79 2.15
N ASN A 5 18.91 18.86 1.83
CA ASN A 5 19.25 17.45 1.56
C ASN A 5 19.19 17.01 0.10
N GLY A 6 19.12 17.88 -0.88
CA GLY A 6 19.38 17.55 -2.30
C GLY A 6 18.66 16.35 -2.92
N HIS A 7 17.79 15.62 -2.19
CA HIS A 7 17.04 14.49 -2.73
C HIS A 7 15.83 15.01 -3.52
N PRO A 8 15.68 14.66 -4.81
CA PRO A 8 14.64 15.22 -5.67
C PRO A 8 13.21 14.88 -5.20
N ASP A 9 13.05 13.86 -4.37
CA ASP A 9 11.76 13.44 -3.83
C ASP A 9 11.52 13.97 -2.38
N ALA A 10 12.35 14.89 -1.87
CA ALA A 10 12.22 15.40 -0.51
C ALA A 10 11.07 16.40 -0.32
N ASP A 11 10.66 17.10 -1.38
CA ASP A 11 9.58 18.09 -1.38
C ASP A 11 8.21 17.40 -1.49
N LEU A 12 7.79 16.77 -0.39
CA LEU A 12 6.45 16.19 -0.25
C LEU A 12 5.55 17.14 0.52
N HIS A 13 4.23 17.04 0.31
CA HIS A 13 3.28 17.66 1.22
C HIS A 13 3.53 17.12 2.64
N PRO A 14 3.75 17.98 3.64
CA PRO A 14 4.35 17.58 4.93
C PRO A 14 3.44 16.70 5.79
N VAL A 15 2.14 16.71 5.54
CA VAL A 15 1.13 16.00 6.34
C VAL A 15 0.07 15.37 5.45
N ALA A 16 -0.67 14.40 5.98
CA ALA A 16 -1.86 13.86 5.34
C ALA A 16 -2.92 14.96 5.13
N THR A 17 -3.80 14.76 4.15
CA THR A 17 -4.92 15.67 3.81
C THR A 17 -6.23 14.89 3.68
N GLY A 18 -7.32 15.55 3.31
CA GLY A 18 -8.61 14.91 3.09
C GLY A 18 -9.10 14.07 4.28
N PRO A 19 -9.63 12.87 4.05
CA PRO A 19 -10.05 11.98 5.14
C PRO A 19 -8.90 11.58 6.08
N ALA A 20 -7.68 11.37 5.53
CA ALA A 20 -6.53 10.86 6.28
C ALA A 20 -6.07 11.81 7.40
N ILE A 21 -6.19 13.13 7.25
CA ILE A 21 -5.77 14.07 8.31
C ILE A 21 -6.59 13.87 9.59
N LYS A 22 -7.88 13.56 9.47
CA LYS A 22 -8.74 13.32 10.64
C LYS A 22 -8.29 12.11 11.43
N LEU A 23 -7.87 11.08 10.70
CA LEU A 23 -7.36 9.84 11.29
C LEU A 23 -6.00 10.07 11.95
N VAL A 24 -5.10 10.83 11.31
CA VAL A 24 -3.82 11.25 11.89
C VAL A 24 -4.03 12.03 13.20
N GLU A 25 -4.96 12.99 13.22
CA GLU A 25 -5.28 13.77 14.42
C GLU A 25 -5.86 12.91 15.54
N ALA A 26 -6.69 11.91 15.21
CA ALA A 26 -7.25 10.97 16.19
C ALA A 26 -6.18 10.07 16.83
N HIS A 27 -5.07 9.86 16.15
CA HIS A 27 -3.97 9.00 16.59
C HIS A 27 -2.67 9.75 16.91
N LYS A 28 -2.74 11.02 17.29
CA LYS A 28 -1.56 11.81 17.66
C LYS A 28 -1.05 11.52 19.08
N GLU A 29 -1.93 11.07 19.97
CA GLU A 29 -1.59 10.79 21.36
C GLU A 29 -0.79 9.52 21.51
N ALA A 30 0.02 9.45 22.58
CA ALA A 30 0.84 8.29 22.88
C ALA A 30 0.00 7.03 23.01
N ALA A 31 0.44 5.94 22.37
CA ALA A 31 -0.18 4.63 22.41
C ALA A 31 0.89 3.53 22.45
N PRO A 32 0.53 2.28 22.81
CA PRO A 32 1.51 1.20 22.90
C PRO A 32 2.31 1.00 21.61
N HIS A 33 1.64 0.96 20.46
CA HIS A 33 2.27 0.89 19.13
C HIS A 33 2.49 2.28 18.55
N ILE A 34 3.58 2.46 17.78
CA ILE A 34 3.82 3.68 17.01
C ILE A 34 3.99 3.28 15.54
N LEU A 35 3.10 3.79 14.67
CA LEU A 35 3.24 3.65 13.23
C LEU A 35 4.09 4.80 12.69
N TYR A 36 5.33 4.54 12.32
CA TYR A 36 6.18 5.47 11.57
C TYR A 36 5.80 5.37 10.09
N SER A 37 5.24 6.42 9.57
CA SER A 37 4.40 6.44 8.38
C SER A 37 4.84 7.51 7.39
N GLY A 38 4.53 7.32 6.12
CA GLY A 38 4.45 8.39 5.12
C GLY A 38 3.08 8.30 4.46
N TRP A 39 2.24 9.31 4.65
CA TRP A 39 0.83 9.31 4.26
C TRP A 39 0.57 8.87 2.80
N PHE A 40 1.54 9.11 1.91
CA PHE A 40 1.45 8.81 0.48
C PHE A 40 1.83 7.37 0.12
N CYS A 41 2.51 6.65 1.03
CA CYS A 41 3.15 5.38 0.74
C CYS A 41 2.11 4.23 0.73
N PRO A 42 1.98 3.48 -0.40
CA PRO A 42 1.03 2.38 -0.46
C PRO A 42 1.41 1.21 0.46
N PHE A 43 2.70 1.01 0.76
CA PHE A 43 3.13 0.01 1.72
C PHE A 43 2.73 0.37 3.15
N VAL A 44 2.84 1.64 3.52
CA VAL A 44 2.33 2.15 4.81
C VAL A 44 0.84 1.92 4.92
N GLN A 45 0.09 2.19 3.86
CA GLN A 45 -1.36 2.08 3.88
C GLN A 45 -1.84 0.65 4.19
N ARG A 46 -1.08 -0.42 3.84
CA ARG A 46 -1.39 -1.79 4.28
C ARG A 46 -1.45 -1.91 5.80
N SER A 47 -0.37 -1.47 6.46
CA SER A 47 -0.29 -1.53 7.93
C SER A 47 -1.32 -0.62 8.59
N TRP A 48 -1.57 0.53 8.00
CA TRP A 48 -2.57 1.48 8.48
C TRP A 48 -4.00 0.91 8.39
N ILE A 49 -4.38 0.35 7.23
CA ILE A 49 -5.66 -0.37 7.06
C ILE A 49 -5.78 -1.49 8.09
N THR A 50 -4.71 -2.27 8.33
CA THR A 50 -4.74 -3.36 9.31
C THR A 50 -4.98 -2.86 10.73
N LEU A 51 -4.35 -1.76 11.14
CA LEU A 51 -4.58 -1.13 12.45
C LEU A 51 -6.05 -0.72 12.62
N GLU A 52 -6.63 -0.09 11.59
CA GLU A 52 -8.04 0.34 11.59
C GLU A 52 -9.01 -0.84 11.59
N GLU A 53 -8.78 -1.87 10.76
CA GLU A 53 -9.62 -3.06 10.72
C GLU A 53 -9.61 -3.81 12.05
N LYS A 54 -8.46 -3.88 12.71
CA LYS A 54 -8.28 -4.57 13.98
C LYS A 54 -8.58 -3.69 15.20
N GLN A 55 -8.78 -2.39 15.00
CA GLN A 55 -8.96 -1.40 16.08
C GLN A 55 -7.88 -1.49 17.15
N ILE A 56 -6.63 -1.66 16.72
CA ILE A 56 -5.47 -1.70 17.60
C ILE A 56 -5.06 -0.26 17.92
N PRO A 57 -4.94 0.12 19.21
CA PRO A 57 -4.46 1.44 19.58
C PRO A 57 -3.03 1.70 19.09
N TYR A 58 -2.83 2.81 18.40
CA TYR A 58 -1.51 3.22 17.89
C TYR A 58 -1.37 4.73 17.89
N GLN A 59 -0.13 5.21 17.97
CA GLN A 59 0.25 6.57 17.66
C GLN A 59 0.72 6.66 16.22
N TYR A 60 0.22 7.66 15.47
CA TYR A 60 0.70 7.96 14.13
C TYR A 60 1.87 8.94 14.19
N ASN A 61 2.97 8.62 13.54
CA ASN A 61 4.15 9.49 13.44
C ASN A 61 4.55 9.64 11.96
N GLU A 62 4.39 10.87 11.43
CA GLU A 62 4.72 11.17 10.04
C GLU A 62 6.23 11.21 9.81
N ILE A 63 6.70 10.46 8.83
CA ILE A 63 8.11 10.41 8.41
C ILE A 63 8.20 10.75 6.93
N ASN A 64 9.04 11.71 6.60
CA ASN A 64 9.49 11.88 5.23
C ASN A 64 10.70 10.96 5.00
N PRO A 65 10.57 9.84 4.26
CA PRO A 65 11.66 8.88 4.06
C PRO A 65 12.85 9.45 3.24
N TYR A 66 12.67 10.61 2.64
CA TYR A 66 13.70 11.33 1.90
C TYR A 66 14.39 12.41 2.76
N HIS A 67 13.83 12.69 3.93
CA HIS A 67 14.33 13.67 4.91
C HIS A 67 14.51 13.00 6.27
N LYS A 68 15.36 11.97 6.29
CA LYS A 68 15.46 10.99 7.37
C LYS A 68 15.88 11.65 8.69
N ASP A 69 14.97 11.61 9.66
CA ASP A 69 15.23 12.01 11.03
C ASP A 69 16.29 11.09 11.67
N PRO A 70 17.35 11.63 12.29
CA PRO A 70 18.35 10.84 12.99
C PRO A 70 17.78 9.91 14.07
N GLU A 71 16.73 10.31 14.79
CA GLU A 71 16.11 9.46 15.80
C GLU A 71 15.35 8.29 15.17
N PHE A 72 14.66 8.54 14.05
CA PHE A 72 14.04 7.45 13.28
C PHE A 72 15.10 6.48 12.71
N LEU A 73 16.26 6.98 12.28
CA LEU A 73 17.36 6.13 11.78
C LEU A 73 17.99 5.25 12.86
N LYS A 74 17.96 5.66 14.13
CA LYS A 74 18.37 4.78 15.25
C LYS A 74 17.42 3.59 15.42
N LEU A 75 16.12 3.82 15.18
CA LEU A 75 15.10 2.78 15.24
C LEU A 75 15.14 1.87 14.01
N ASN A 76 15.20 2.46 12.83
CA ASN A 76 15.29 1.74 11.55
C ASN A 76 16.44 2.30 10.69
N PRO A 77 17.63 1.69 10.71
CA PRO A 77 18.78 2.17 9.95
C PRO A 77 18.57 2.23 8.43
N ARG A 78 17.63 1.46 7.86
CA ARG A 78 17.24 1.56 6.46
C ARG A 78 16.45 2.84 6.18
N GLY A 79 15.78 3.41 7.19
CA GLY A 79 14.96 4.61 7.08
C GLY A 79 13.78 4.45 6.12
N LEU A 80 13.21 3.24 6.05
CA LEU A 80 12.05 2.94 5.21
C LEU A 80 10.77 2.95 6.02
N VAL A 81 9.66 3.30 5.37
CA VAL A 81 8.32 3.24 5.93
C VAL A 81 7.47 2.20 5.18
N PRO A 82 6.57 1.47 5.86
CA PRO A 82 6.24 1.57 7.29
C PRO A 82 7.33 0.97 8.19
N THR A 83 7.44 1.53 9.38
CA THR A 83 8.08 0.90 10.52
C THR A 83 7.08 0.93 11.67
N LEU A 84 6.92 -0.16 12.39
CA LEU A 84 6.07 -0.25 13.57
C LEU A 84 6.93 -0.37 14.83
N GLY A 85 6.82 0.59 15.75
CA GLY A 85 7.36 0.46 17.11
C GLY A 85 6.45 -0.45 17.93
N CYS A 86 6.91 -1.68 18.19
CA CYS A 86 6.14 -2.69 18.93
C CYS A 86 6.49 -2.65 20.42
N PRO A 87 5.50 -2.66 21.35
CA PRO A 87 5.73 -2.65 22.78
C PRO A 87 6.29 -3.99 23.26
N VAL A 88 7.61 -4.12 23.32
CA VAL A 88 8.32 -5.33 23.74
C VAL A 88 9.52 -4.98 24.63
N SER A 89 9.72 -5.78 25.69
CA SER A 89 10.82 -5.61 26.63
C SER A 89 12.20 -5.68 25.98
N GLY A 90 13.15 -4.92 26.52
CA GLY A 90 14.53 -4.85 26.01
C GLY A 90 14.64 -4.07 24.70
N GLY A 91 13.66 -3.24 24.41
CA GLY A 91 13.67 -2.29 23.29
C GLY A 91 14.15 -0.89 23.68
N GLN A 92 14.07 0.05 22.75
CA GLN A 92 14.32 1.44 23.03
C GLN A 92 13.17 2.02 23.86
N LYS A 93 13.51 2.71 24.98
CA LYS A 93 12.52 3.33 25.86
C LYS A 93 12.12 4.68 25.29
N GLY A 94 10.82 4.85 25.03
CA GLY A 94 10.25 6.12 24.61
C GLY A 94 10.08 7.11 25.78
N GLU A 95 9.70 8.35 25.46
CA GLU A 95 9.39 9.39 26.45
C GLU A 95 8.21 9.00 27.36
N ASP A 96 7.27 8.22 26.85
CA ASP A 96 6.13 7.64 27.57
C ASP A 96 6.52 6.48 28.50
N GLY A 97 7.81 6.12 28.56
CA GLY A 97 8.34 5.05 29.37
C GLY A 97 8.14 3.64 28.81
N VAL A 98 7.50 3.50 27.64
CA VAL A 98 7.27 2.19 26.99
C VAL A 98 8.52 1.77 26.20
N GLU A 99 8.97 0.56 26.42
CA GLU A 99 10.06 -0.04 25.63
C GLU A 99 9.49 -0.58 24.32
N ARG A 100 10.12 -0.23 23.17
CA ARG A 100 9.70 -0.66 21.84
C ARG A 100 10.85 -1.20 21.01
N LYS A 101 10.53 -2.21 20.20
CA LYS A 101 11.42 -2.70 19.13
C LYS A 101 10.78 -2.43 17.77
N PRO A 102 11.59 -2.07 16.75
CA PRO A 102 11.07 -1.86 15.42
C PRO A 102 10.68 -3.18 14.75
N LEU A 103 9.56 -3.16 14.05
CA LEU A 103 9.17 -4.16 13.06
C LEU A 103 9.08 -3.48 11.70
N ILE A 104 9.63 -4.10 10.69
CA ILE A 104 9.69 -3.60 9.32
C ILE A 104 9.01 -4.60 8.36
N GLU A 105 8.84 -4.23 7.11
CA GLU A 105 8.14 -4.97 6.04
C GLU A 105 6.62 -4.99 6.25
N SER A 106 5.89 -4.31 5.36
CA SER A 106 4.44 -4.05 5.52
C SER A 106 3.60 -5.31 5.69
N ASN A 107 3.93 -6.41 4.95
CA ASN A 107 3.20 -7.66 5.08
C ASN A 107 3.46 -8.33 6.43
N ILE A 108 4.70 -8.24 6.95
CA ILE A 108 5.07 -8.79 8.26
C ILE A 108 4.41 -7.97 9.37
N ILE A 109 4.41 -6.64 9.26
CA ILE A 109 3.71 -5.75 10.19
C ILE A 109 2.23 -6.09 10.23
N SER A 110 1.58 -6.23 9.06
CA SER A 110 0.15 -6.55 8.99
C SER A 110 -0.16 -7.94 9.57
N GLU A 111 0.67 -8.95 9.33
CA GLU A 111 0.51 -10.28 9.94
C GLU A 111 0.68 -10.24 11.47
N TYR A 112 1.67 -9.49 11.98
CA TYR A 112 1.86 -9.27 13.41
C TYR A 112 0.62 -8.62 14.03
N LEU A 113 0.12 -7.53 13.44
CA LEU A 113 -1.07 -6.81 13.93
C LEU A 113 -2.32 -7.69 13.89
N ASP A 114 -2.52 -8.49 12.84
CA ASP A 114 -3.65 -9.41 12.76
C ASP A 114 -3.61 -10.52 13.82
N SER A 115 -2.41 -10.88 14.28
CA SER A 115 -2.19 -11.90 15.30
C SER A 115 -2.37 -11.39 16.73
N LEU A 116 -2.48 -10.07 16.94
CA LEU A 116 -2.72 -9.50 18.26
C LEU A 116 -4.15 -9.78 18.73
N PRO A 117 -4.38 -9.89 20.05
CA PRO A 117 -5.72 -9.98 20.59
C PRO A 117 -6.59 -8.80 20.15
N SER A 118 -7.73 -9.07 19.56
CA SER A 118 -8.71 -8.09 19.11
C SER A 118 -10.11 -8.72 19.10
N GLU A 119 -11.12 -7.93 19.37
CA GLU A 119 -12.55 -8.33 19.20
C GLU A 119 -12.96 -8.34 17.72
N ARG A 120 -12.15 -7.79 16.85
CA ARG A 120 -12.41 -7.75 15.41
C ARG A 120 -12.02 -9.07 14.74
N PRO A 121 -12.72 -9.46 13.67
CA PRO A 121 -12.36 -10.65 12.91
C PRO A 121 -10.91 -10.67 12.48
N ALA A 122 -10.31 -11.84 12.43
CA ALA A 122 -8.98 -12.00 11.84
C ALA A 122 -9.06 -11.79 10.32
N LEU A 123 -8.04 -11.13 9.77
CA LEU A 123 -7.90 -10.91 8.33
C LEU A 123 -7.34 -12.16 7.63
N TYR A 124 -6.60 -12.98 8.35
CA TYR A 124 -6.22 -14.31 7.89
C TYR A 124 -7.25 -15.36 8.31
N ALA A 125 -7.50 -16.32 7.43
CA ALA A 125 -8.32 -17.48 7.75
C ALA A 125 -7.71 -18.28 8.92
N SER A 126 -8.58 -18.84 9.76
CA SER A 126 -8.18 -19.75 10.85
C SER A 126 -7.74 -21.12 10.33
N ASP A 127 -8.35 -21.59 9.24
CA ASP A 127 -7.95 -22.81 8.55
C ASP A 127 -6.56 -22.65 7.92
N LEU A 128 -5.66 -23.58 8.23
CA LEU A 128 -4.26 -23.50 7.81
C LEU A 128 -4.07 -23.57 6.30
N TYR A 129 -4.86 -24.37 5.59
CA TYR A 129 -4.78 -24.48 4.15
C TYR A 129 -5.27 -23.20 3.45
N THR A 130 -6.44 -22.70 3.86
CA THR A 130 -7.00 -21.44 3.36
C THR A 130 -6.06 -20.27 3.63
N ARG A 131 -5.47 -20.22 4.84
CA ARG A 131 -4.44 -19.22 5.17
C ARG A 131 -3.21 -19.32 4.27
N ALA A 132 -2.76 -20.54 3.95
CA ALA A 132 -1.65 -20.74 3.02
C ALA A 132 -2.01 -20.27 1.61
N GLN A 133 -3.22 -20.55 1.14
CA GLN A 133 -3.73 -20.03 -0.13
C GLN A 133 -3.77 -18.49 -0.16
N GLN A 134 -4.24 -17.86 0.90
CA GLN A 134 -4.19 -16.39 1.02
C GLN A 134 -2.75 -15.87 0.88
N LYS A 135 -1.76 -16.53 1.50
CA LYS A 135 -0.34 -16.13 1.39
C LYS A 135 0.21 -16.27 -0.03
N VAL A 136 -0.24 -17.27 -0.81
CA VAL A 136 0.11 -17.39 -2.24
C VAL A 136 -0.35 -16.15 -3.01
N TRP A 137 -1.58 -15.69 -2.78
CA TRP A 137 -2.11 -14.52 -3.50
C TRP A 137 -1.55 -13.19 -2.99
N ILE A 138 -1.16 -13.11 -1.73
CA ILE A 138 -0.37 -11.99 -1.18
C ILE A 138 1.01 -11.91 -1.85
N ASP A 139 1.70 -13.06 -1.99
CA ASP A 139 2.96 -13.14 -2.71
C ASP A 139 2.80 -12.74 -4.18
N PHE A 140 1.74 -13.19 -4.84
CA PHE A 140 1.44 -12.82 -6.23
C PHE A 140 1.28 -11.29 -6.39
N VAL A 141 0.63 -10.61 -5.45
CA VAL A 141 0.56 -9.13 -5.45
C VAL A 141 1.97 -8.54 -5.38
N GLY A 142 2.82 -9.02 -4.47
CA GLY A 142 4.18 -8.51 -4.28
C GLY A 142 5.11 -8.77 -5.46
N THR A 143 5.03 -9.97 -6.06
CA THR A 143 5.98 -10.44 -7.07
C THR A 143 5.52 -10.22 -8.51
N ARG A 144 4.24 -9.96 -8.75
CA ARG A 144 3.67 -9.77 -10.09
C ARG A 144 2.97 -8.42 -10.27
N ILE A 145 1.97 -8.13 -9.45
CA ILE A 145 1.13 -6.92 -9.64
C ILE A 145 1.92 -5.66 -9.37
N ILE A 146 2.62 -5.56 -8.23
CA ILE A 146 3.35 -4.33 -7.88
C ILE A 146 4.49 -4.04 -8.86
N PRO A 147 5.32 -5.00 -9.28
CA PRO A 147 6.31 -4.76 -10.32
C PRO A 147 5.70 -4.29 -11.65
N ALA A 148 4.62 -4.93 -12.11
CA ALA A 148 3.93 -4.54 -13.33
C ALA A 148 3.27 -3.15 -13.22
N PHE A 149 2.70 -2.81 -12.04
CA PHE A 149 2.18 -1.48 -11.76
C PHE A 149 3.26 -0.41 -11.93
N HIS A 150 4.43 -0.59 -11.33
CA HIS A 150 5.51 0.40 -11.45
C HIS A 150 6.15 0.37 -12.83
N ARG A 151 6.25 -0.77 -13.49
CA ARG A 151 6.75 -0.89 -14.87
C ARG A 151 5.87 -0.10 -15.85
N LEU A 152 4.55 -0.18 -15.73
CA LEU A 152 3.61 0.60 -16.54
C LEU A 152 3.71 2.10 -16.22
N LEU A 153 3.74 2.45 -14.93
CA LEU A 153 3.83 3.86 -14.52
C LEU A 153 5.14 4.52 -14.98
N GLN A 154 6.28 3.81 -14.87
CA GLN A 154 7.61 4.31 -15.25
C GLN A 154 7.91 4.17 -16.75
N HIS A 155 6.94 3.77 -17.56
CA HIS A 155 7.12 3.75 -19.01
C HIS A 155 7.36 5.16 -19.56
N THR A 156 8.37 5.28 -20.41
CA THR A 156 8.65 6.46 -21.24
C THR A 156 8.95 5.99 -22.68
N PRO A 157 8.89 6.87 -23.69
CA PRO A 157 9.14 6.49 -25.09
C PRO A 157 10.51 5.85 -25.34
N GLU A 158 11.47 6.07 -24.45
CA GLU A 158 12.84 5.54 -24.54
C GLU A 158 12.97 4.08 -24.04
N LYS A 159 11.92 3.53 -23.42
CA LYS A 159 11.92 2.15 -22.93
C LYS A 159 11.90 1.14 -24.08
N GLN A 160 12.56 -0.01 -23.88
CA GLN A 160 12.62 -1.12 -24.86
C GLN A 160 11.34 -1.96 -24.93
N TYR A 161 10.30 -1.59 -24.20
CA TYR A 161 8.99 -2.23 -24.23
C TYR A 161 7.91 -1.19 -24.51
N SER A 162 6.82 -1.58 -25.13
CA SER A 162 5.74 -0.66 -25.46
C SER A 162 4.87 -0.36 -24.24
N LEU A 163 4.19 0.79 -24.26
CA LEU A 163 3.19 1.14 -23.25
C LEU A 163 2.06 0.09 -23.22
N GLU A 164 1.67 -0.40 -24.40
CA GLU A 164 0.61 -1.41 -24.51
C GLU A 164 1.03 -2.76 -23.90
N ASP A 165 2.27 -3.22 -24.12
CA ASP A 165 2.77 -4.43 -23.49
C ASP A 165 2.74 -4.33 -21.96
N ALA A 166 3.18 -3.19 -21.41
CA ALA A 166 3.16 -2.97 -19.97
C ALA A 166 1.73 -2.89 -19.41
N LYS A 167 0.79 -2.29 -20.16
CA LYS A 167 -0.63 -2.25 -19.82
C LYS A 167 -1.25 -3.65 -19.82
N LEU A 168 -0.98 -4.44 -20.87
CA LEU A 168 -1.50 -5.79 -20.99
C LEU A 168 -0.94 -6.73 -19.89
N GLU A 169 0.32 -6.57 -19.53
CA GLU A 169 0.95 -7.30 -18.43
C GLU A 169 0.23 -7.01 -17.09
N LEU A 170 0.07 -5.75 -16.73
CA LEU A 170 -0.64 -5.40 -15.49
C LEU A 170 -2.09 -5.87 -15.51
N ARG A 171 -2.81 -5.64 -16.63
CA ARG A 171 -4.19 -6.10 -16.81
C ARG A 171 -4.29 -7.62 -16.65
N GLY A 172 -3.38 -8.38 -17.23
CA GLY A 172 -3.32 -9.83 -17.12
C GLY A 172 -3.13 -10.32 -15.68
N HIS A 173 -2.26 -9.65 -14.91
CA HIS A 173 -2.07 -9.98 -13.49
C HIS A 173 -3.29 -9.64 -12.64
N LEU A 174 -3.93 -8.48 -12.85
CA LEU A 174 -5.17 -8.11 -12.15
C LEU A 174 -6.29 -9.11 -12.46
N ARG A 175 -6.43 -9.50 -13.74
CA ARG A 175 -7.38 -10.52 -14.19
C ARG A 175 -7.14 -11.86 -13.49
N THR A 176 -5.90 -12.34 -13.49
CA THR A 176 -5.52 -13.61 -12.86
C THR A 176 -5.85 -13.58 -11.36
N TRP A 177 -5.49 -12.50 -10.67
CA TRP A 177 -5.71 -12.37 -9.23
C TRP A 177 -7.20 -12.37 -8.88
N ILE A 178 -8.04 -11.62 -9.59
CA ILE A 178 -9.47 -11.53 -9.29
C ILE A 178 -10.26 -12.75 -9.75
N ALA A 179 -9.78 -13.50 -10.73
CA ALA A 179 -10.40 -14.74 -11.18
C ALA A 179 -10.43 -15.81 -10.07
N GLU A 180 -9.48 -15.76 -9.15
CA GLU A 180 -9.36 -16.69 -8.02
C GLU A 180 -10.16 -16.23 -6.78
N ALA A 181 -10.70 -15.02 -6.81
CA ALA A 181 -11.51 -14.50 -5.71
C ALA A 181 -12.84 -15.27 -5.57
N SER A 182 -13.34 -15.39 -4.34
CA SER A 182 -14.65 -15.95 -4.07
C SER A 182 -15.73 -15.29 -4.92
N GLN A 183 -16.63 -16.09 -5.46
CA GLN A 183 -17.79 -15.60 -6.20
C GLN A 183 -18.88 -15.02 -5.29
N GLU A 184 -18.80 -15.28 -3.98
CA GLU A 184 -19.74 -14.76 -2.99
C GLU A 184 -19.38 -13.36 -2.47
N GLY A 185 -18.36 -12.70 -3.06
CA GLY A 185 -17.84 -11.37 -2.72
C GLY A 185 -18.73 -10.50 -1.85
N PRO A 186 -18.35 -9.28 -1.40
CA PRO A 186 -17.59 -8.33 -2.21
C PRO A 186 -16.07 -8.44 -2.11
N TYR A 187 -15.54 -9.03 -1.03
CA TYR A 187 -14.11 -9.12 -0.80
C TYR A 187 -13.49 -10.37 -1.44
N TRP A 188 -12.18 -10.42 -1.52
CA TRP A 188 -11.46 -11.49 -2.23
C TRP A 188 -11.77 -12.88 -1.66
N SER A 189 -11.76 -13.01 -0.34
CA SER A 189 -12.08 -14.28 0.34
C SER A 189 -13.58 -14.53 0.56
N GLY A 190 -14.46 -13.59 0.20
CA GLY A 190 -15.90 -13.72 0.37
C GLY A 190 -16.56 -12.47 0.96
N LYS A 191 -17.33 -12.64 2.03
CA LYS A 191 -18.14 -11.56 2.64
C LYS A 191 -17.33 -10.61 3.50
N GLU A 192 -16.27 -11.11 4.12
CA GLU A 192 -15.42 -10.35 5.03
C GLU A 192 -14.10 -9.95 4.34
N MET A 193 -13.60 -8.78 4.69
CA MET A 193 -12.29 -8.31 4.24
C MET A 193 -11.19 -9.24 4.76
N SER A 194 -10.22 -9.56 3.92
CA SER A 194 -9.10 -10.45 4.24
C SER A 194 -7.76 -9.76 4.04
N MET A 195 -6.68 -10.38 4.51
CA MET A 195 -5.33 -9.88 4.29
C MET A 195 -4.95 -9.79 2.81
N VAL A 196 -5.58 -10.60 1.95
CA VAL A 196 -5.39 -10.52 0.49
C VAL A 196 -5.90 -9.19 -0.04
N ASP A 197 -7.07 -8.73 0.46
CA ASP A 197 -7.66 -7.43 0.12
C ASP A 197 -6.78 -6.29 0.60
N VAL A 198 -6.35 -6.32 1.87
CA VAL A 198 -5.45 -5.32 2.46
C VAL A 198 -4.19 -5.16 1.62
N THR A 199 -3.66 -6.27 1.10
CA THR A 199 -2.39 -6.26 0.36
C THR A 199 -2.50 -5.52 -0.97
N LEU A 200 -3.61 -5.63 -1.70
CA LEU A 200 -3.77 -4.98 -3.02
C LEU A 200 -4.50 -3.63 -2.94
N ALA A 201 -5.37 -3.41 -1.95
CA ALA A 201 -6.20 -2.21 -1.82
C ALA A 201 -5.43 -0.90 -2.08
N PRO A 202 -4.21 -0.66 -1.53
CA PRO A 202 -3.48 0.58 -1.75
C PRO A 202 -3.16 0.88 -3.22
N TRP A 203 -2.88 -0.13 -4.01
CA TRP A 203 -2.62 0.04 -5.45
C TRP A 203 -3.91 0.16 -6.25
N ALA A 204 -4.94 -0.60 -5.89
CA ALA A 204 -6.24 -0.56 -6.58
C ALA A 204 -6.86 0.83 -6.53
N VAL A 205 -6.88 1.48 -5.36
CA VAL A 205 -7.43 2.84 -5.20
C VAL A 205 -6.60 3.92 -5.89
N ARG A 206 -5.44 3.56 -6.45
CA ARG A 206 -4.53 4.46 -7.19
C ARG A 206 -4.51 4.21 -8.69
N LEU A 207 -5.32 3.30 -9.24
CA LEU A 207 -5.31 3.03 -10.70
C LEU A 207 -5.67 4.24 -11.56
N TRP A 208 -6.34 5.25 -10.99
CA TRP A 208 -6.64 6.53 -11.67
C TRP A 208 -5.40 7.27 -12.17
N ILE A 209 -4.20 7.01 -11.62
CA ILE A 209 -2.94 7.63 -12.07
C ILE A 209 -2.61 7.31 -13.53
N TYR A 210 -3.07 6.17 -14.04
CA TYR A 210 -2.80 5.78 -15.42
C TYR A 210 -3.61 6.60 -16.42
N ASP A 211 -4.85 6.97 -16.11
CA ASP A 211 -5.59 7.94 -16.93
C ASP A 211 -4.85 9.27 -16.91
N HIS A 212 -4.46 9.76 -15.75
CA HIS A 212 -3.82 11.07 -15.60
C HIS A 212 -2.46 11.16 -16.31
N PHE A 213 -1.57 10.17 -16.13
CA PHE A 213 -0.18 10.26 -16.59
C PHE A 213 0.09 9.54 -17.92
N LYS A 214 -0.74 8.59 -18.30
CA LYS A 214 -0.53 7.74 -19.50
C LYS A 214 -1.70 7.74 -20.46
N GLY A 215 -2.81 8.43 -20.14
CA GLY A 215 -4.02 8.44 -20.97
C GLY A 215 -4.74 7.10 -21.05
N ILE A 216 -4.46 6.17 -20.12
CA ILE A 216 -5.03 4.82 -20.10
C ILE A 216 -6.31 4.84 -19.26
N LYS A 217 -7.47 4.84 -19.92
CA LYS A 217 -8.80 4.81 -19.28
C LYS A 217 -9.38 3.41 -19.15
N ASP A 218 -8.84 2.49 -19.91
CA ASP A 218 -9.36 1.14 -20.09
C ASP A 218 -8.46 0.06 -19.47
N LEU A 219 -7.63 0.38 -18.47
CA LEU A 219 -6.84 -0.63 -17.77
C LEU A 219 -7.74 -1.74 -17.20
N VAL A 220 -8.83 -1.34 -16.57
CA VAL A 220 -9.96 -2.22 -16.20
C VAL A 220 -11.10 -1.95 -17.18
N PRO A 221 -11.59 -2.96 -17.92
CA PRO A 221 -12.68 -2.78 -18.86
C PRO A 221 -13.95 -2.27 -18.16
N ALA A 222 -14.63 -1.33 -18.80
CA ALA A 222 -15.96 -0.87 -18.36
C ALA A 222 -16.99 -1.99 -18.46
N GLU A 223 -18.16 -1.81 -17.85
CA GLU A 223 -19.24 -2.78 -17.89
C GLU A 223 -19.64 -3.10 -19.34
N GLY A 224 -19.71 -4.39 -19.65
CA GLY A 224 -20.02 -4.89 -20.99
C GLY A 224 -18.87 -4.82 -21.99
N GLN A 225 -17.67 -4.36 -21.58
CA GLN A 225 -16.50 -4.24 -22.46
C GLN A 225 -15.40 -5.28 -22.18
N GLY A 226 -15.65 -6.21 -21.28
CA GLY A 226 -14.68 -7.24 -20.88
C GLY A 226 -14.56 -8.41 -21.87
N GLY A 227 -15.38 -8.47 -22.92
CA GLY A 227 -15.37 -9.61 -23.87
C GLY A 227 -15.63 -10.94 -23.17
N ASP A 228 -14.86 -11.97 -23.50
CA ASP A 228 -14.97 -13.31 -22.88
C ASP A 228 -14.69 -13.28 -21.36
N ASP A 229 -13.97 -12.28 -20.89
CA ASP A 229 -13.63 -12.10 -19.48
C ASP A 229 -14.60 -11.18 -18.71
N GLU A 230 -15.76 -10.82 -19.28
CA GLU A 230 -16.70 -9.88 -18.67
C GLU A 230 -17.12 -10.30 -17.25
N LYS A 231 -17.33 -11.61 -17.01
CA LYS A 231 -17.65 -12.12 -15.67
C LYS A 231 -16.52 -11.82 -14.66
N ILE A 232 -15.28 -11.96 -15.07
CA ILE A 232 -14.08 -11.70 -14.24
C ILE A 232 -13.98 -10.21 -13.95
N TRP A 233 -14.15 -9.35 -14.96
CA TRP A 233 -14.09 -7.90 -14.80
C TRP A 233 -15.28 -7.34 -14.02
N LYS A 234 -16.46 -7.93 -14.14
CA LYS A 234 -17.58 -7.62 -13.26
C LYS A 234 -17.25 -7.89 -11.80
N ARG A 235 -16.57 -9.03 -11.52
CA ARG A 235 -16.10 -9.36 -10.16
C ARG A 235 -15.05 -8.36 -9.65
N TRP A 236 -14.12 -7.92 -10.52
CA TRP A 236 -13.18 -6.84 -10.19
C TRP A 236 -13.91 -5.55 -9.79
N ARG A 237 -14.86 -5.10 -10.60
CA ARG A 237 -15.61 -3.85 -10.33
C ARG A 237 -16.37 -3.92 -9.01
N GLN A 238 -16.94 -5.07 -8.68
CA GLN A 238 -17.60 -5.30 -7.38
C GLN A 238 -16.61 -5.20 -6.23
N TRP A 239 -15.46 -5.83 -6.36
CA TRP A 239 -14.40 -5.79 -5.37
C TRP A 239 -13.81 -4.38 -5.20
N SER A 240 -13.44 -3.73 -6.29
CA SER A 240 -12.88 -2.38 -6.26
C SER A 240 -13.80 -1.38 -5.59
N LYS A 241 -15.11 -1.44 -5.91
CA LYS A 241 -16.12 -0.61 -5.27
C LYS A 241 -16.17 -0.86 -3.76
N ALA A 242 -16.21 -2.11 -3.33
CA ALA A 242 -16.23 -2.45 -1.91
C ALA A 242 -14.97 -1.98 -1.17
N ILE A 243 -13.80 -2.05 -1.82
CA ILE A 243 -12.54 -1.53 -1.28
C ILE A 243 -12.56 0.00 -1.17
N GLU A 244 -13.03 0.70 -2.18
CA GLU A 244 -13.11 2.17 -2.18
C GLU A 244 -14.09 2.70 -1.12
N GLU A 245 -15.18 1.96 -0.86
CA GLU A 245 -16.21 2.30 0.13
C GLU A 245 -15.84 1.85 1.56
N ARG A 246 -14.79 1.02 1.73
CA ARG A 246 -14.37 0.56 3.06
C ARG A 246 -13.73 1.69 3.86
N GLU A 247 -14.27 1.98 5.06
CA GLU A 247 -13.81 3.09 5.89
C GLU A 247 -12.31 3.02 6.22
N SER A 248 -11.78 1.84 6.54
CA SER A 248 -10.35 1.65 6.80
C SER A 248 -9.47 1.98 5.61
N VAL A 249 -9.99 1.88 4.38
CA VAL A 249 -9.31 2.25 3.15
C VAL A 249 -9.51 3.73 2.84
N SER A 250 -10.76 4.19 2.78
CA SER A 250 -11.09 5.57 2.39
C SER A 250 -10.55 6.60 3.38
N ASN A 251 -10.58 6.30 4.68
CA ASN A 251 -10.06 7.20 5.73
C ASN A 251 -8.53 7.25 5.80
N THR A 252 -7.82 6.35 5.12
CA THR A 252 -6.36 6.37 4.99
C THR A 252 -5.88 7.04 3.69
N LEU A 253 -6.78 7.67 2.94
CA LEU A 253 -6.46 8.38 1.70
C LEU A 253 -6.43 9.89 1.92
N SER A 254 -5.39 10.52 1.37
CA SER A 254 -5.29 11.97 1.21
C SER A 254 -5.92 12.44 -0.10
N ASP A 255 -6.05 13.75 -0.27
CA ASP A 255 -6.57 14.35 -1.49
C ASP A 255 -5.69 14.03 -2.71
N ARG A 256 -6.30 13.72 -3.84
CA ARG A 256 -5.60 13.23 -5.04
C ARG A 256 -4.53 14.20 -5.56
N GLU A 257 -4.74 15.49 -5.42
CA GLU A 257 -3.82 16.52 -5.89
C GLU A 257 -2.43 16.43 -5.25
N HIS A 258 -2.36 16.00 -3.98
CA HIS A 258 -1.09 15.84 -3.27
C HIS A 258 -0.31 14.58 -3.66
N TYR A 259 -0.97 13.59 -4.27
CA TYR A 259 -0.28 12.45 -4.88
C TYR A 259 0.34 12.77 -6.25
N LEU A 260 -0.17 13.77 -6.97
CA LEU A 260 0.27 14.08 -8.34
C LEU A 260 1.78 14.36 -8.43
N PRO A 261 2.38 15.24 -7.60
CA PRO A 261 3.83 15.50 -7.68
C PRO A 261 4.68 14.26 -7.45
N ILE A 262 4.20 13.35 -6.59
CA ILE A 262 4.88 12.09 -6.26
C ILE A 262 4.87 11.17 -7.48
N TYR A 263 3.67 10.87 -8.00
CA TYR A 263 3.51 9.95 -9.12
C TYR A 263 4.04 10.52 -10.46
N GLN A 264 4.07 11.84 -10.61
CA GLN A 264 4.70 12.48 -11.77
C GLN A 264 6.17 12.07 -11.92
N ARG A 265 6.93 12.05 -10.81
CA ARG A 265 8.34 11.64 -10.83
C ARG A 265 8.52 10.19 -11.25
N TYR A 266 7.60 9.31 -10.84
CA TYR A 266 7.57 7.92 -11.32
C TYR A 266 7.18 7.87 -12.80
N ALA A 267 6.15 8.59 -13.21
CA ALA A 267 5.68 8.62 -14.60
C ALA A 267 6.73 9.15 -15.58
N GLU A 268 7.62 10.04 -15.13
CA GLU A 268 8.77 10.57 -15.87
C GLU A 268 10.05 9.73 -15.67
N ASP A 269 9.96 8.58 -15.02
CA ASP A 269 11.08 7.69 -14.66
C ASP A 269 12.23 8.37 -13.88
N ARG A 270 11.91 9.44 -13.12
CA ARG A 270 12.89 10.25 -12.37
C ARG A 270 12.92 9.94 -10.87
N ALA A 271 11.94 9.20 -10.34
CA ALA A 271 11.88 8.85 -8.93
C ALA A 271 13.13 8.10 -8.46
N GLN A 272 13.64 8.45 -7.27
CA GLN A 272 14.88 7.90 -6.70
C GLN A 272 14.64 6.93 -5.54
N SER A 273 13.39 6.52 -5.28
CA SER A 273 13.07 5.50 -4.29
C SER A 273 13.74 4.16 -4.61
N GLU A 274 13.94 3.31 -3.60
CA GLU A 274 14.47 1.95 -3.80
C GLU A 274 13.59 1.16 -4.78
N LEU A 275 12.27 1.30 -4.69
CA LEU A 275 11.32 0.66 -5.60
C LEU A 275 11.48 1.14 -7.05
N ALA A 276 11.60 2.45 -7.28
CA ALA A 276 11.80 2.97 -8.63
C ALA A 276 13.11 2.48 -9.25
N LYS A 277 14.18 2.41 -8.46
CA LYS A 277 15.47 1.87 -8.88
C LYS A 277 15.39 0.37 -9.20
N ALA A 278 14.70 -0.40 -8.35
CA ALA A 278 14.48 -1.83 -8.56
C ALA A 278 13.69 -2.08 -9.85
N THR A 279 12.60 -1.32 -10.08
CA THR A 279 11.81 -1.39 -11.31
C THR A 279 12.66 -1.12 -12.57
N ARG A 280 13.51 -0.07 -12.56
CA ARG A 280 14.43 0.21 -13.69
C ARG A 280 15.41 -0.92 -13.97
N GLN A 281 15.78 -1.67 -12.95
CA GLN A 281 16.72 -2.79 -13.04
C GLN A 281 16.03 -4.15 -13.31
N GLY A 282 14.71 -4.16 -13.50
CA GLY A 282 13.93 -5.39 -13.65
C GLY A 282 13.97 -6.31 -12.43
N ARG A 283 14.27 -5.74 -11.24
CA ARG A 283 14.26 -6.47 -9.97
C ARG A 283 12.89 -6.41 -9.31
N GLY A 284 12.59 -7.39 -8.46
CA GLY A 284 11.38 -7.40 -7.64
C GLY A 284 11.31 -6.22 -6.63
N VAL A 285 10.22 -6.17 -5.88
CA VAL A 285 10.03 -5.18 -4.80
C VAL A 285 11.16 -5.35 -3.78
N PRO A 286 11.87 -4.25 -3.40
CA PRO A 286 13.02 -4.31 -2.50
C PRO A 286 12.66 -4.65 -1.07
#